data_9b527f8772ff10df299f5fdb2c39600c
#
_entry.id   9b527f8772ff10df299f5fdb2c39600c
#
_cell.length_a   1.000
_cell.length_b   1.000
_cell.length_c   1.000
_cell.angle_alpha   90.00
_cell.angle_beta   90.00
_cell.angle_gamma   90.00
#
_symmetry.space_group_name_H-M   'P 1'
#
loop_
_entity.id
_entity.type
_entity.pdbx_description
1 polymer ?
#
loop_
_entity_poly.entity_id
_entity_poly.type
_entity_poly.pdbx_seq_one_letter_code
_entity_poly.pdbx_strand_id
1 'polypeptide(L)'
;MNWSEQVWNSISDKYQSILDMPFIKELTTGNLPKEKFQFYMSQDSLYLEHFGRALALIGARAHDVQDALSYMRFGENAIVVENALHDSYFKDFGVTEKGDIQPVCHHYVHYLKSTAALDPIEVGMAATLPCFWIY
;
A
#
# COMPACT_ATOMS: atom_id res chain seq x y z
N MET A 1 10.38 15.11 -22.24
CA MET A 1 9.60 14.54 -21.12
C MET A 1 10.32 13.30 -20.64
N ASN A 2 10.68 13.26 -19.37
CA ASN A 2 11.35 12.11 -18.79
C ASN A 2 10.33 10.96 -18.52
N TRP A 3 10.81 9.79 -18.15
CA TRP A 3 9.97 8.62 -17.93
C TRP A 3 8.91 8.85 -16.83
N SER A 4 9.28 9.45 -15.72
CA SER A 4 8.36 9.69 -14.61
C SER A 4 7.23 10.66 -14.98
N GLU A 5 7.53 11.69 -15.76
CA GLU A 5 6.51 12.61 -16.29
C GLU A 5 5.54 11.90 -17.26
N GLN A 6 6.07 11.04 -18.12
CA GLN A 6 5.24 10.26 -19.03
C GLN A 6 4.29 9.33 -18.27
N VAL A 7 4.80 8.60 -17.29
CA VAL A 7 3.99 7.69 -16.46
C VAL A 7 2.95 8.49 -15.67
N TRP A 8 3.35 9.58 -15.04
CA TRP A 8 2.43 10.43 -14.29
C TRP A 8 1.28 10.94 -15.16
N ASN A 9 1.60 11.45 -16.33
CA ASN A 9 0.59 11.92 -17.27
C ASN A 9 -0.36 10.81 -17.72
N SER A 10 0.14 9.57 -17.86
CA SER A 10 -0.68 8.43 -18.27
C SER A 10 -1.67 7.95 -17.22
N ILE A 11 -1.43 8.28 -15.94
CA ILE A 11 -2.29 7.87 -14.81
C ILE A 11 -3.11 9.04 -14.24
N SER A 12 -2.96 10.25 -14.77
CA SER A 12 -3.58 11.47 -14.21
C SER A 12 -5.10 11.35 -14.03
N ASP A 13 -5.81 10.77 -14.99
CA ASP A 13 -7.26 10.58 -14.90
C ASP A 13 -7.62 9.58 -13.77
N LYS A 14 -6.83 8.54 -13.61
CA LYS A 14 -7.01 7.56 -12.51
C LYS A 14 -6.72 8.21 -11.16
N TYR A 15 -5.69 9.01 -11.08
CA TYR A 15 -5.37 9.77 -9.86
C TYR A 15 -6.51 10.73 -9.50
N GLN A 16 -7.04 11.47 -10.48
CA GLN A 16 -8.20 12.34 -10.27
C GLN A 16 -9.43 11.55 -9.78
N SER A 17 -9.67 10.37 -10.34
CA SER A 17 -10.75 9.49 -9.90
C SER A 17 -10.62 9.08 -8.42
N ILE A 18 -9.39 8.88 -7.93
CA ILE A 18 -9.13 8.60 -6.51
C ILE A 18 -9.51 9.81 -5.66
N LEU A 19 -9.07 11.01 -6.06
CA LEU A 19 -9.39 12.24 -5.33
C LEU A 19 -10.90 12.53 -5.28
N ASP A 20 -11.63 12.09 -6.27
CA ASP A 20 -13.08 12.26 -6.37
C ASP A 20 -13.90 11.23 -5.61
N MET A 21 -13.25 10.22 -5.02
CA MET A 21 -13.94 9.20 -4.21
C MET A 21 -14.62 9.82 -2.99
N PRO A 22 -15.85 9.39 -2.64
CA PRO A 22 -16.55 9.87 -1.45
C PRO A 22 -15.71 9.73 -0.17
N PHE A 23 -14.99 8.63 -0.01
CA PHE A 23 -14.10 8.41 1.13
C PHE A 23 -13.07 9.53 1.30
N ILE A 24 -12.39 9.91 0.22
CA ILE A 24 -11.37 10.97 0.24
C ILE A 24 -12.01 12.34 0.54
N LYS A 25 -13.16 12.65 -0.07
CA LYS A 25 -13.90 13.90 0.18
C LYS A 25 -14.39 13.98 1.62
N GLU A 26 -14.96 12.91 2.15
CA GLU A 26 -15.42 12.86 3.54
C GLU A 26 -14.25 12.99 4.52
N LEU A 27 -13.12 12.32 4.24
CA LEU A 27 -11.92 12.39 5.07
C LEU A 27 -11.34 13.80 5.11
N THR A 28 -11.16 14.43 3.95
CA THR A 28 -10.55 15.77 3.84
C THR A 28 -11.42 16.89 4.43
N THR A 29 -12.72 16.70 4.47
CA THR A 29 -13.67 17.64 5.08
C THR A 29 -13.97 17.35 6.56
N GLY A 30 -13.41 16.27 7.11
CA GLY A 30 -13.65 15.87 8.50
C GLY A 30 -15.01 15.22 8.75
N ASN A 31 -15.70 14.80 7.71
CA ASN A 31 -17.05 14.22 7.77
C ASN A 31 -17.08 12.69 7.63
N LEU A 32 -15.92 12.04 7.57
CA LEU A 32 -15.88 10.58 7.43
C LEU A 32 -16.43 9.92 8.71
N PRO A 33 -17.46 9.06 8.62
CA PRO A 33 -17.95 8.31 9.76
C PRO A 33 -16.86 7.45 10.40
N LYS A 34 -16.88 7.37 11.73
CA LYS A 34 -15.88 6.61 12.51
C LYS A 34 -15.80 5.16 12.07
N GLU A 35 -16.92 4.53 11.80
CA GLU A 35 -17.00 3.12 11.40
C GLU A 35 -16.31 2.87 10.05
N LYS A 36 -16.44 3.80 9.12
CA LYS A 36 -15.72 3.74 7.83
C LYS A 36 -14.22 3.86 8.03
N PHE A 37 -13.79 4.75 8.91
CA PHE A 37 -12.38 4.92 9.23
C PHE A 37 -11.80 3.69 9.94
N GLN A 38 -12.52 3.12 10.89
CA GLN A 38 -12.13 1.87 11.57
C GLN A 38 -11.98 0.71 10.58
N PHE A 39 -12.92 0.57 9.65
CA PHE A 39 -12.85 -0.42 8.57
C PHE A 39 -11.61 -0.22 7.71
N TYR A 40 -11.38 1.01 7.26
CA TYR A 40 -10.21 1.37 6.46
C TYR A 40 -8.91 1.02 7.19
N MET A 41 -8.78 1.42 8.44
CA MET A 41 -7.57 1.17 9.24
C MET A 41 -7.30 -0.33 9.41
N SER A 42 -8.34 -1.11 9.61
CA SER A 42 -8.20 -2.58 9.72
C SER A 42 -7.71 -3.21 8.43
N GLN A 43 -8.28 -2.81 7.30
CA GLN A 43 -7.85 -3.30 5.98
C GLN A 43 -6.45 -2.79 5.61
N ASP A 44 -6.12 -1.55 5.92
CA ASP A 44 -4.80 -0.97 5.68
C ASP A 44 -3.72 -1.70 6.49
N SER A 45 -3.99 -2.03 7.73
CA SER A 45 -3.08 -2.83 8.58
C SER A 45 -2.80 -4.21 7.96
N LEU A 46 -3.84 -4.92 7.51
CA LEU A 46 -3.69 -6.19 6.81
C LEU A 46 -2.94 -6.02 5.49
N TYR A 47 -3.22 -4.96 4.75
CA TYR A 47 -2.50 -4.62 3.53
C TYR A 47 -0.99 -4.43 3.78
N LEU A 48 -0.62 -3.65 4.79
CA LEU A 48 0.79 -3.36 5.09
C LEU A 48 1.60 -4.61 5.44
N GLU A 49 1.01 -5.57 6.15
CA GLU A 49 1.65 -6.87 6.43
C GLU A 49 2.02 -7.61 5.14
N HIS A 50 1.14 -7.62 4.16
CA HIS A 50 1.37 -8.25 2.87
C HIS A 50 2.27 -7.42 1.96
N PHE A 51 2.11 -6.10 2.01
CA PHE A 51 2.93 -5.17 1.23
C PHE A 51 4.41 -5.27 1.61
N GLY A 52 4.71 -5.33 2.90
CA GLY A 52 6.07 -5.54 3.38
C GLY A 52 6.69 -6.83 2.83
N ARG A 53 5.92 -7.90 2.74
CA ARG A 53 6.37 -9.17 2.15
C ARG A 53 6.60 -9.07 0.64
N ALA A 54 5.74 -8.36 -0.08
CA ALA A 54 5.94 -8.11 -1.51
C ALA A 54 7.24 -7.34 -1.77
N LEU A 55 7.52 -6.31 -0.98
CA LEU A 55 8.77 -5.55 -1.07
C LEU A 55 9.99 -6.41 -0.75
N ALA A 56 9.91 -7.29 0.24
CA ALA A 56 10.97 -8.23 0.57
C ALA A 56 11.23 -9.24 -0.56
N LEU A 57 10.18 -9.70 -1.24
CA LEU A 57 10.32 -10.55 -2.42
C LEU A 57 11.07 -9.84 -3.56
N ILE A 58 10.76 -8.57 -3.81
CA ILE A 58 11.48 -7.75 -4.79
C ILE A 58 12.93 -7.60 -4.36
N GLY A 59 13.19 -7.29 -3.10
CA GLY A 59 14.52 -7.17 -2.55
C GLY A 59 15.36 -8.44 -2.73
N ALA A 60 14.77 -9.60 -2.49
CA ALA A 60 15.43 -10.90 -2.67
C ALA A 60 15.78 -11.20 -4.13
N ARG A 61 15.04 -10.64 -5.08
CA ARG A 61 15.20 -10.89 -6.52
C ARG A 61 15.91 -9.77 -7.28
N ALA A 62 16.12 -8.61 -6.67
CA ALA A 62 16.74 -7.46 -7.32
C ALA A 62 18.16 -7.82 -7.81
N HIS A 63 18.49 -7.36 -9.02
CA HIS A 63 19.78 -7.66 -9.64
C HIS A 63 20.93 -6.86 -9.00
N ASP A 64 20.66 -5.63 -8.62
CA ASP A 64 21.62 -4.76 -7.94
C ASP A 64 21.51 -4.88 -6.42
N VAL A 65 22.66 -4.96 -5.73
CA VAL A 65 22.71 -5.14 -4.27
C VAL A 65 22.16 -3.91 -3.53
N GLN A 66 22.34 -2.71 -4.08
CA GLN A 66 21.81 -1.49 -3.45
C GLN A 66 20.30 -1.40 -3.60
N ASP A 67 19.77 -1.83 -4.73
CA ASP A 67 18.32 -1.97 -4.92
C ASP A 67 17.75 -3.02 -3.97
N ALA A 68 18.40 -4.16 -3.83
CA ALA A 68 18.01 -5.19 -2.87
C ALA A 68 17.94 -4.63 -1.44
N LEU A 69 18.96 -3.92 -1.01
CA LEU A 69 19.01 -3.29 0.32
C LEU A 69 17.87 -2.26 0.50
N SER A 70 17.63 -1.45 -0.51
CA SER A 70 16.56 -0.44 -0.48
C SER A 70 15.19 -1.10 -0.32
N TYR A 71 14.88 -2.13 -1.08
CA TYR A 71 13.60 -2.84 -1.00
C TYR A 71 13.42 -3.61 0.31
N MET A 72 14.49 -4.18 0.88
CA MET A 72 14.45 -4.79 2.20
C MET A 72 14.12 -3.76 3.29
N ARG A 73 14.70 -2.56 3.20
CA ARG A 73 14.37 -1.44 4.10
C ARG A 73 12.95 -0.96 3.93
N PHE A 74 12.45 -0.87 2.72
CA PHE A 74 11.04 -0.53 2.46
C PHE A 74 10.10 -1.56 3.08
N GLY A 75 10.43 -2.85 2.96
CA GLY A 75 9.66 -3.93 3.58
C GLY A 75 9.66 -3.85 5.11
N GLU A 76 10.80 -3.61 5.71
CA GLU A 76 10.93 -3.37 7.16
C GLU A 76 10.06 -2.18 7.59
N ASN A 77 10.17 -1.05 6.89
CA ASN A 77 9.40 0.15 7.21
C ASN A 77 7.88 -0.07 7.11
N ALA A 78 7.40 -0.83 6.15
CA ALA A 78 5.99 -1.15 6.03
C ALA A 78 5.47 -1.90 7.28
N ILE A 79 6.24 -2.83 7.80
CA ILE A 79 5.90 -3.59 9.02
C ILE A 79 6.01 -2.72 10.27
N VAL A 80 7.02 -1.86 10.35
CA VAL A 80 7.19 -0.90 11.46
C VAL A 80 6.01 0.06 11.52
N VAL A 81 5.57 0.57 10.37
CA VAL A 81 4.38 1.45 10.29
C VAL A 81 3.12 0.70 10.73
N GLU A 82 2.94 -0.54 10.29
CA GLU A 82 1.81 -1.38 10.70
C GLU A 82 1.77 -1.55 12.24
N ASN A 83 2.90 -1.88 12.85
CA ASN A 83 3.00 -2.02 14.30
C ASN A 83 2.67 -0.69 15.02
N ALA A 84 3.14 0.43 14.52
CA ALA A 84 2.85 1.75 15.08
C ALA A 84 1.35 2.10 14.98
N LEU A 85 0.71 1.77 13.85
CA LEU A 85 -0.73 1.94 13.67
C LEU A 85 -1.52 1.09 14.67
N HIS A 86 -1.13 -0.17 14.85
CA HIS A 86 -1.75 -1.06 15.81
C HIS A 86 -1.64 -0.53 17.25
N ASP A 87 -0.47 -0.04 17.64
CA ASP A 87 -0.21 0.41 19.00
C ASP A 87 -0.89 1.75 19.34
N SER A 88 -1.12 2.63 18.35
CA SER A 88 -1.69 3.96 18.55
C SER A 88 -3.13 4.09 18.07
N TYR A 89 -3.36 4.00 16.76
CA TYR A 89 -4.67 4.28 16.19
C TYR A 89 -5.74 3.26 16.53
N PHE A 90 -5.40 1.99 16.61
CA PHE A 90 -6.36 0.95 16.98
C PHE A 90 -6.85 1.17 18.40
N LYS A 91 -5.94 1.53 19.30
CA LYS A 91 -6.27 1.88 20.67
C LYS A 91 -7.15 3.12 20.75
N ASP A 92 -6.77 4.19 20.05
CA ASP A 92 -7.48 5.48 20.05
C ASP A 92 -8.88 5.39 19.43
N PHE A 93 -9.04 4.58 18.37
CA PHE A 93 -10.31 4.39 17.67
C PHE A 93 -11.11 3.18 18.14
N GLY A 94 -10.63 2.46 19.15
CA GLY A 94 -11.35 1.32 19.72
C GLY A 94 -11.43 0.10 18.79
N VAL A 95 -10.44 -0.07 17.92
CA VAL A 95 -10.33 -1.25 17.06
C VAL A 95 -9.63 -2.36 17.87
N THR A 96 -10.38 -3.36 18.29
CA THR A 96 -9.87 -4.48 19.08
C THR A 96 -9.43 -5.66 18.24
N GLU A 97 -10.03 -5.81 17.05
CA GLU A 97 -9.73 -6.88 16.10
C GLU A 97 -9.68 -6.31 14.68
N LYS A 98 -8.71 -6.78 13.89
CA LYS A 98 -8.59 -6.37 12.47
C LYS A 98 -9.70 -6.97 11.59
N GLY A 99 -10.29 -8.08 12.01
CA GLY A 99 -11.24 -8.84 11.21
C GLY A 99 -10.58 -9.54 10.03
N ASP A 100 -11.39 -9.99 9.09
CA ASP A 100 -10.94 -10.66 7.89
C ASP A 100 -10.58 -9.67 6.78
N ILE A 101 -9.59 -10.05 5.99
CA ILE A 101 -9.25 -9.31 4.77
C ILE A 101 -10.41 -9.38 3.78
N GLN A 102 -10.86 -8.22 3.29
CA GLN A 102 -11.97 -8.14 2.37
C GLN A 102 -11.54 -8.41 0.92
N PRO A 103 -12.46 -8.81 0.02
CA PRO A 103 -12.12 -9.30 -1.32
C PRO A 103 -11.24 -8.36 -2.15
N VAL A 104 -11.49 -7.06 -2.12
CA VAL A 104 -10.69 -6.08 -2.89
C VAL A 104 -9.26 -6.01 -2.36
N CYS A 105 -9.10 -5.91 -1.05
CA CYS A 105 -7.78 -5.90 -0.42
C CYS A 105 -7.06 -7.24 -0.64
N HIS A 106 -7.76 -8.36 -0.48
CA HIS A 106 -7.23 -9.70 -0.73
C HIS A 106 -6.73 -9.84 -2.16
N HIS A 107 -7.51 -9.44 -3.15
CA HIS A 107 -7.10 -9.45 -4.55
C HIS A 107 -5.83 -8.63 -4.78
N TYR A 108 -5.80 -7.41 -4.25
CA TYR A 108 -4.68 -6.49 -4.44
C TYR A 108 -3.38 -7.02 -3.84
N VAL A 109 -3.40 -7.46 -2.59
CA VAL A 109 -2.18 -7.96 -1.93
C VAL A 109 -1.66 -9.25 -2.56
N HIS A 110 -2.54 -10.13 -3.01
CA HIS A 110 -2.12 -11.34 -3.72
C HIS A 110 -1.60 -11.04 -5.12
N TYR A 111 -2.18 -10.08 -5.82
CA TYR A 111 -1.63 -9.55 -7.07
C TYR A 111 -0.20 -9.01 -6.86
N LEU A 112 0.02 -8.19 -5.84
CA LEU A 112 1.33 -7.64 -5.53
C LEU A 112 2.35 -8.73 -5.23
N LYS A 113 2.02 -9.68 -4.37
CA LYS A 113 2.93 -10.77 -4.00
C LYS A 113 3.21 -11.71 -5.16
N SER A 114 2.21 -12.07 -5.92
CA SER A 114 2.37 -12.92 -7.12
C SER A 114 3.27 -12.23 -8.15
N THR A 115 3.02 -10.96 -8.45
CA THR A 115 3.81 -10.16 -9.38
C THR A 115 5.24 -10.01 -8.89
N ALA A 116 5.45 -9.71 -7.62
CA ALA A 116 6.77 -9.57 -7.01
C ALA A 116 7.57 -10.89 -7.02
N ALA A 117 6.90 -12.02 -6.92
CA ALA A 117 7.55 -13.33 -6.87
C ALA A 117 7.82 -13.96 -8.24
N LEU A 118 6.94 -13.76 -9.20
CA LEU A 118 6.89 -14.57 -10.44
C LEU A 118 7.16 -13.78 -11.72
N ASP A 119 6.82 -12.50 -11.78
CA ASP A 119 7.01 -11.68 -12.96
C ASP A 119 8.44 -11.10 -13.05
N PRO A 120 8.83 -10.53 -14.19
CA PRO A 120 10.09 -9.77 -14.27
C PRO A 120 10.18 -8.75 -13.14
N ILE A 121 11.39 -8.56 -12.60
CA ILE A 121 11.61 -7.72 -11.40
C ILE A 121 11.09 -6.28 -11.60
N GLU A 122 11.23 -5.74 -12.78
CA GLU A 122 10.78 -4.40 -13.15
C GLU A 122 9.26 -4.26 -13.08
N VAL A 123 8.54 -5.33 -13.40
CA VAL A 123 7.06 -5.38 -13.29
C VAL A 123 6.64 -5.38 -11.82
N GLY A 124 7.36 -6.13 -10.98
CA GLY A 124 7.15 -6.09 -9.52
C GLY A 124 7.40 -4.71 -8.92
N MET A 125 8.49 -4.07 -9.33
CA MET A 125 8.81 -2.69 -8.91
C MET A 125 7.71 -1.71 -9.34
N ALA A 126 7.24 -1.81 -10.56
CA ALA A 126 6.17 -0.96 -11.08
C ALA A 126 4.84 -1.20 -10.34
N ALA A 127 4.52 -2.44 -10.01
CA ALA A 127 3.29 -2.79 -9.29
C ALA A 127 3.26 -2.22 -7.86
N THR A 128 4.40 -2.08 -7.21
CA THR A 128 4.52 -1.53 -5.84
C THR A 128 4.68 -0.01 -5.81
N LEU A 129 5.04 0.62 -6.93
CA LEU A 129 5.29 2.06 -7.01
C LEU A 129 4.10 2.93 -6.56
N PRO A 130 2.83 2.63 -6.88
CA PRO A 130 1.71 3.47 -6.49
C PRO A 130 1.60 3.73 -4.99
N CYS A 131 1.98 2.78 -4.15
CA CYS A 131 1.95 2.96 -2.70
C CYS A 131 2.91 4.06 -2.23
N PHE A 132 4.05 4.21 -2.90
CA PHE A 132 5.02 5.25 -2.58
C PHE A 132 4.71 6.59 -3.24
N TRP A 133 4.06 6.59 -4.38
CA TRP A 133 3.91 7.77 -5.22
C TRP A 133 2.58 8.48 -5.06
N ILE A 134 1.53 7.71 -4.80
CA ILE A 134 0.15 8.24 -4.70
C ILE A 134 -0.29 8.44 -3.25
N TYR A 135 0.12 7.56 -2.35
CA TYR A 135 -0.31 7.54 -0.95
C TYR A 135 0.70 8.15 0.04
#